data_f453461d1060ce934e5baffced8594a0
#
_entry.id   f453461d1060ce934e5baffced8594a0
#
_cell.length_a   1.000
_cell.length_b   1.000
_cell.length_c   1.000
_cell.angle_alpha   90.00
_cell.angle_beta   90.00
_cell.angle_gamma   90.00
#
_symmetry.space_group_name_H-M   'P 1'
#
loop_
_entity.id
_entity.type
_entity.pdbx_description
1 polymer ?
#
loop_
_entity_poly.entity_id
_entity_poly.type
_entity_poly.pdbx_seq_one_letter_code
_entity_poly.pdbx_strand_id
1 'polypeptide(L)'
;MLEKAILDKYRFDAEGLAGEFSRSYFSSRKRQFPINPFQVLSDLDISFVFRNLDKLEGAFFPEDNGGIPLIALNAKRPIQRIRFTAAHELCHFLKDSDNVNIPWCVTGSKNRIELYADKFASAFLVPSGMLKEKLSEYYHGQAISNDNILRIAEFFGVSFEACLYRIGALYDFALPLNYRESYKKYHPAKRRKELGFSDNSLLYDLIDSWPDMWSGISMNNASYAYKSNFIFNDSRLEKVESEKSQVADMITDLRINGSDSEFYRCTESPICDIAGHSDVYDYVFSDEQRNNPISVYDTFRINRILFSHSRYPDFGGKTRNCNTMVLGAKFETVDYHEIMDCLQDLEVHVKELDKECKKMCRRELVHRVAFIHHRLTQIHPFADGNGRTSRAFMNKQLTKYGLCPIFIKIEEKKQYFEALNLADKTGDVSELEAILVASIYRTHAEIYTNGWKEKKNARHF
;
A
#
# COMPACT_ATOMS: atom_id res chain seq x y z
N MET A 1 22.71 16.00 -10.65
CA MET A 1 23.42 14.79 -11.18
C MET A 1 24.89 14.85 -10.81
N LEU A 2 25.55 13.71 -10.63
CA LEU A 2 27.01 13.66 -10.43
C LEU A 2 27.72 14.04 -11.72
N GLU A 3 28.84 14.76 -11.61
CA GLU A 3 29.66 15.12 -12.77
C GLU A 3 30.30 13.87 -13.40
N LYS A 4 30.49 13.87 -14.71
CA LYS A 4 31.09 12.76 -15.45
C LYS A 4 32.44 12.34 -14.88
N ALA A 5 33.26 13.31 -14.43
CA ALA A 5 34.54 13.05 -13.78
C ALA A 5 34.43 12.16 -12.51
N ILE A 6 33.33 12.30 -11.76
CA ILE A 6 33.05 11.48 -10.58
C ILE A 6 32.67 10.06 -11.00
N LEU A 7 31.84 9.91 -12.02
CA LEU A 7 31.44 8.60 -12.55
C LEU A 7 32.66 7.84 -13.10
N ASP A 8 33.58 8.51 -13.81
CA ASP A 8 34.81 7.92 -14.31
C ASP A 8 35.75 7.52 -13.17
N LYS A 9 35.88 8.35 -12.12
CA LYS A 9 36.68 8.04 -10.92
C LYS A 9 36.22 6.75 -10.24
N TYR A 10 34.92 6.54 -10.12
CA TYR A 10 34.34 5.37 -9.45
C TYR A 10 33.87 4.28 -10.40
N ARG A 11 34.40 4.24 -11.64
CA ARG A 11 33.98 3.31 -12.71
C ARG A 11 33.91 1.85 -12.27
N PHE A 12 34.84 1.43 -11.37
CA PHE A 12 34.99 0.07 -10.86
C PHE A 12 34.73 -0.04 -9.35
N ASP A 13 34.41 1.06 -8.69
CA ASP A 13 34.19 1.15 -7.24
C ASP A 13 32.76 1.59 -6.93
N ALA A 14 31.87 0.60 -6.85
CA ALA A 14 30.47 0.83 -6.54
C ALA A 14 30.24 1.41 -5.15
N GLU A 15 31.06 1.03 -4.19
CA GLU A 15 30.97 1.50 -2.81
C GLU A 15 31.41 2.96 -2.69
N GLY A 16 32.48 3.33 -3.38
CA GLY A 16 32.92 4.71 -3.49
C GLY A 16 31.89 5.59 -4.17
N LEU A 17 31.23 5.11 -5.26
CA LEU A 17 30.16 5.84 -5.94
C LEU A 17 28.95 6.05 -5.01
N ALA A 18 28.52 5.02 -4.29
CA ALA A 18 27.42 5.11 -3.34
C ALA A 18 27.71 6.11 -2.21
N GLY A 19 28.95 6.12 -1.72
CA GLY A 19 29.44 7.08 -0.70
C GLY A 19 29.46 8.52 -1.21
N GLU A 20 29.91 8.75 -2.44
CA GLU A 20 29.97 10.07 -3.07
C GLU A 20 28.56 10.61 -3.36
N PHE A 21 27.71 9.78 -3.97
CA PHE A 21 26.31 10.12 -4.21
C PHE A 21 25.60 10.46 -2.89
N SER A 22 25.78 9.62 -1.87
CA SER A 22 25.17 9.84 -0.56
C SER A 22 25.64 11.15 0.09
N ARG A 23 26.92 11.50 0.02
CA ARG A 23 27.45 12.79 0.51
C ARG A 23 26.82 13.97 -0.23
N SER A 24 26.78 13.90 -1.55
CA SER A 24 26.18 14.94 -2.39
C SER A 24 24.69 15.10 -2.11
N TYR A 25 23.93 14.01 -2.12
CA TYR A 25 22.47 14.04 -1.95
C TYR A 25 22.08 14.54 -0.54
N PHE A 26 22.76 14.10 0.51
CA PHE A 26 22.48 14.50 1.90
C PHE A 26 23.25 15.74 2.36
N SER A 27 23.98 16.45 1.49
CA SER A 27 24.71 17.68 1.86
C SER A 27 23.79 18.79 2.39
N SER A 28 22.58 18.90 1.82
CA SER A 28 21.56 19.88 2.21
C SER A 28 20.31 19.24 2.86
N ARG A 29 20.35 17.94 3.11
CA ARG A 29 19.24 17.17 3.64
C ARG A 29 19.66 16.39 4.87
N LYS A 30 18.75 16.26 5.84
CA LYS A 30 18.99 15.40 7.01
C LYS A 30 18.95 13.93 6.58
N ARG A 31 20.05 13.20 6.84
CA ARG A 31 20.05 11.74 6.64
C ARG A 31 19.25 11.08 7.76
N GLN A 32 18.28 10.30 7.39
CA GLN A 32 17.47 9.46 8.30
C GLN A 32 17.60 8.00 7.90
N PHE A 33 17.42 7.10 8.84
CA PHE A 33 17.38 5.67 8.61
C PHE A 33 16.00 5.12 9.01
N PRO A 34 15.48 4.19 8.22
CA PRO A 34 16.03 3.69 6.96
C PRO A 34 16.07 4.76 5.86
N ILE A 35 17.09 4.74 4.99
CA ILE A 35 17.13 5.62 3.81
C ILE A 35 15.94 5.30 2.91
N ASN A 36 15.17 6.32 2.50
CA ASN A 36 14.04 6.15 1.59
C ASN A 36 14.49 6.27 0.12
N PRO A 37 14.67 5.15 -0.62
CA PRO A 37 15.10 5.21 -2.02
C PRO A 37 14.03 5.80 -2.95
N PHE A 38 12.74 5.68 -2.61
CA PHE A 38 11.65 6.23 -3.42
C PHE A 38 11.66 7.77 -3.39
N GLN A 39 11.94 8.36 -2.23
CA GLN A 39 12.12 9.81 -2.12
C GLN A 39 13.33 10.29 -2.95
N VAL A 40 14.42 9.52 -2.96
CA VAL A 40 15.58 9.83 -3.79
C VAL A 40 15.22 9.82 -5.28
N LEU A 41 14.45 8.82 -5.74
CA LEU A 41 13.97 8.77 -7.12
C LEU A 41 13.10 9.98 -7.46
N SER A 42 12.15 10.29 -6.58
CA SER A 42 11.24 11.45 -6.75
C SER A 42 12.00 12.78 -6.79
N ASP A 43 12.98 12.97 -5.92
CA ASP A 43 13.81 14.19 -5.86
C ASP A 43 14.73 14.36 -7.08
N LEU A 44 14.99 13.29 -7.83
CA LEU A 44 15.76 13.26 -9.06
C LEU A 44 14.88 13.29 -10.32
N ASP A 45 13.58 13.53 -10.16
CA ASP A 45 12.59 13.51 -11.25
C ASP A 45 12.54 12.16 -12.00
N ILE A 46 12.84 11.05 -11.30
CA ILE A 46 12.72 9.70 -11.83
C ILE A 46 11.34 9.15 -11.47
N SER A 47 10.53 8.88 -12.49
CA SER A 47 9.25 8.21 -12.30
C SER A 47 9.44 6.75 -11.95
N PHE A 48 8.59 6.19 -11.09
CA PHE A 48 8.58 4.77 -10.83
C PHE A 48 7.16 4.20 -10.85
N VAL A 49 7.04 2.95 -11.30
CA VAL A 49 5.75 2.26 -11.43
C VAL A 49 5.87 0.82 -10.93
N PHE A 50 4.77 0.29 -10.44
CA PHE A 50 4.69 -1.12 -10.03
C PHE A 50 4.11 -1.96 -11.16
N ARG A 51 4.75 -3.12 -11.43
CA ARG A 51 4.32 -4.07 -12.45
C ARG A 51 4.51 -5.50 -11.97
N ASN A 52 3.75 -6.41 -12.53
CA ASN A 52 4.07 -7.82 -12.43
C ASN A 52 5.15 -8.14 -13.46
N LEU A 53 6.37 -8.26 -13.01
CA LEU A 53 7.55 -8.48 -13.86
C LEU A 53 7.98 -9.96 -13.90
N ASP A 54 7.13 -10.89 -13.45
CA ASP A 54 7.40 -12.32 -13.36
C ASP A 54 8.71 -12.63 -12.61
N LYS A 55 9.79 -12.93 -13.33
CA LYS A 55 11.11 -13.26 -12.77
C LYS A 55 12.00 -12.04 -12.54
N LEU A 56 11.70 -10.89 -13.17
CA LEU A 56 12.48 -9.68 -13.00
C LEU A 56 12.18 -9.02 -11.65
N GLU A 57 13.18 -8.40 -11.05
CA GLU A 57 13.03 -7.62 -9.84
C GLU A 57 12.62 -6.17 -10.17
N GLY A 58 13.28 -5.59 -11.18
CA GLY A 58 13.04 -4.25 -11.70
C GLY A 58 13.55 -4.09 -13.12
N ALA A 59 13.36 -2.90 -13.66
CA ALA A 59 13.95 -2.48 -14.93
C ALA A 59 14.00 -0.96 -14.99
N PHE A 60 15.15 -0.42 -15.38
CA PHE A 60 15.34 0.98 -15.68
C PHE A 60 15.12 1.25 -17.18
N PHE A 61 14.37 2.31 -17.47
CA PHE A 61 14.13 2.83 -18.82
C PHE A 61 14.69 4.25 -18.87
N PRO A 62 15.80 4.47 -19.60
CA PRO A 62 16.36 5.81 -19.73
C PRO A 62 15.39 6.75 -20.46
N GLU A 63 15.65 8.04 -20.35
CA GLU A 63 14.92 9.06 -21.11
C GLU A 63 15.07 8.81 -22.61
N ASP A 64 13.94 8.70 -23.30
CA ASP A 64 13.90 8.57 -24.76
C ASP A 64 13.06 9.71 -25.33
N ASN A 65 13.60 10.45 -26.33
CA ASN A 65 12.93 11.53 -27.05
C ASN A 65 12.28 12.63 -26.16
N GLY A 66 12.92 12.99 -25.05
CA GLY A 66 12.43 14.01 -24.12
C GLY A 66 11.37 13.51 -23.15
N GLY A 67 11.32 12.19 -22.93
CA GLY A 67 10.53 11.55 -21.87
C GLY A 67 11.18 11.73 -20.47
N ILE A 68 10.49 11.26 -19.45
CA ILE A 68 11.00 11.20 -18.07
C ILE A 68 11.58 9.81 -17.83
N PRO A 69 12.78 9.68 -17.20
CA PRO A 69 13.33 8.36 -16.87
C PRO A 69 12.35 7.59 -15.98
N LEU A 70 12.21 6.29 -16.25
CA LEU A 70 11.21 5.45 -15.61
C LEU A 70 11.85 4.18 -15.03
N ILE A 71 11.49 3.86 -13.79
CA ILE A 71 11.84 2.59 -13.15
C ILE A 71 10.58 1.75 -12.96
N ALA A 72 10.58 0.53 -13.48
CA ALA A 72 9.54 -0.47 -13.19
C ALA A 72 10.00 -1.36 -12.03
N LEU A 73 9.17 -1.54 -11.02
CA LEU A 73 9.43 -2.34 -9.82
C LEU A 73 8.44 -3.51 -9.74
N ASN A 74 8.91 -4.68 -9.32
CA ASN A 74 8.06 -5.86 -9.23
C ASN A 74 7.13 -5.80 -8.00
N ALA A 75 5.85 -5.58 -8.24
CA ALA A 75 4.81 -5.49 -7.21
C ALA A 75 4.63 -6.77 -6.37
N LYS A 76 5.12 -7.92 -6.82
CA LYS A 76 5.00 -9.21 -6.10
C LYS A 76 6.09 -9.44 -5.07
N ARG A 77 7.03 -8.52 -4.90
CA ARG A 77 8.14 -8.66 -3.96
C ARG A 77 7.83 -8.00 -2.61
N PRO A 78 8.42 -8.48 -1.51
CA PRO A 78 8.36 -7.80 -0.22
C PRO A 78 8.94 -6.39 -0.32
N ILE A 79 8.45 -5.45 0.50
CA ILE A 79 8.86 -4.03 0.45
C ILE A 79 10.37 -3.85 0.61
N GLN A 80 11.04 -4.62 1.45
CA GLN A 80 12.49 -4.57 1.62
C GLN A 80 13.23 -4.89 0.31
N ARG A 81 12.70 -5.85 -0.47
CA ARG A 81 13.25 -6.22 -1.77
C ARG A 81 13.01 -5.13 -2.80
N ILE A 82 11.81 -4.54 -2.81
CA ILE A 82 11.45 -3.43 -3.70
C ILE A 82 12.35 -2.21 -3.44
N ARG A 83 12.63 -1.89 -2.17
CA ARG A 83 13.55 -0.81 -1.79
C ARG A 83 14.97 -1.06 -2.29
N PHE A 84 15.44 -2.29 -2.16
CA PHE A 84 16.76 -2.69 -2.69
C PHE A 84 16.79 -2.53 -4.21
N THR A 85 15.76 -3.01 -4.90
CA THR A 85 15.64 -2.87 -6.36
C THR A 85 15.59 -1.39 -6.77
N ALA A 86 14.84 -0.54 -6.08
CA ALA A 86 14.80 0.89 -6.37
C ALA A 86 16.19 1.55 -6.25
N ALA A 87 16.99 1.18 -5.26
CA ALA A 87 18.38 1.65 -5.11
C ALA A 87 19.32 1.04 -6.18
N HIS A 88 19.07 -0.19 -6.63
CA HIS A 88 19.79 -0.84 -7.71
C HIS A 88 19.53 -0.12 -9.06
N GLU A 89 18.27 0.13 -9.38
CA GLU A 89 17.91 0.87 -10.62
C GLU A 89 18.37 2.34 -10.58
N LEU A 90 18.46 2.94 -9.41
CA LEU A 90 19.10 4.26 -9.24
C LEU A 90 20.57 4.23 -9.69
N CYS A 91 21.30 3.14 -9.46
CA CYS A 91 22.67 2.99 -9.94
C CYS A 91 22.73 3.00 -11.48
N HIS A 92 21.81 2.32 -12.13
CA HIS A 92 21.71 2.33 -13.61
C HIS A 92 21.37 3.73 -14.13
N PHE A 93 20.46 4.45 -13.48
CA PHE A 93 20.20 5.86 -13.81
C PHE A 93 21.48 6.71 -13.69
N LEU A 94 22.24 6.57 -12.62
CA LEU A 94 23.43 7.41 -12.40
C LEU A 94 24.56 7.11 -13.37
N LYS A 95 24.72 5.83 -13.74
CA LYS A 95 25.92 5.36 -14.44
C LYS A 95 25.69 4.95 -15.88
N ASP A 96 24.53 4.42 -16.18
CA ASP A 96 24.27 3.72 -17.45
C ASP A 96 23.21 4.43 -18.30
N SER A 97 22.79 5.67 -17.97
CA SER A 97 21.73 6.42 -18.69
C SER A 97 22.02 6.60 -20.18
N ASP A 98 23.32 6.68 -20.57
CA ASP A 98 23.73 6.80 -21.98
C ASP A 98 23.78 5.45 -22.70
N ASN A 99 23.45 4.34 -22.03
CA ASN A 99 23.64 2.99 -22.56
C ASN A 99 22.29 2.38 -22.97
N VAL A 100 22.06 2.25 -24.27
CA VAL A 100 20.79 1.72 -24.82
C VAL A 100 20.58 0.23 -24.50
N ASN A 101 21.62 -0.50 -24.08
CA ASN A 101 21.60 -1.93 -23.82
C ASN A 101 21.79 -2.25 -22.32
N ILE A 102 21.00 -1.62 -21.44
CA ILE A 102 21.03 -1.95 -20.01
C ILE A 102 20.46 -3.36 -19.81
N PRO A 103 21.18 -4.27 -19.15
CA PRO A 103 20.65 -5.58 -18.86
C PRO A 103 19.49 -5.48 -17.87
N TRP A 104 18.48 -6.32 -18.04
CA TRP A 104 17.33 -6.37 -17.16
C TRP A 104 17.70 -6.99 -15.81
N CYS A 105 17.30 -6.37 -14.72
CA CYS A 105 17.59 -6.86 -13.37
C CYS A 105 16.91 -8.21 -13.09
N VAL A 106 17.71 -9.28 -13.18
CA VAL A 106 17.30 -10.65 -12.87
C VAL A 106 17.97 -11.12 -11.58
N THR A 107 17.22 -11.69 -10.68
CA THR A 107 17.78 -12.25 -9.44
C THR A 107 18.94 -13.20 -9.72
N GLY A 108 20.10 -12.91 -9.14
CA GLY A 108 21.29 -13.76 -9.25
C GLY A 108 22.06 -13.65 -10.58
N SER A 109 21.85 -12.58 -11.36
CA SER A 109 22.67 -12.28 -12.52
C SER A 109 24.15 -12.19 -12.14
N LYS A 110 25.02 -12.84 -12.93
CA LYS A 110 26.49 -12.75 -12.78
C LYS A 110 27.13 -11.69 -13.69
N ASN A 111 26.29 -10.86 -14.34
CA ASN A 111 26.78 -9.76 -15.17
C ASN A 111 27.51 -8.73 -14.28
N ARG A 112 28.67 -8.22 -14.74
CA ARG A 112 29.48 -7.25 -13.99
C ARG A 112 28.74 -5.94 -13.72
N ILE A 113 27.85 -5.52 -14.63
CA ILE A 113 27.02 -4.32 -14.50
C ILE A 113 26.03 -4.51 -13.34
N GLU A 114 25.32 -5.64 -13.33
CA GLU A 114 24.35 -6.01 -12.27
C GLU A 114 25.03 -6.15 -10.90
N LEU A 115 26.19 -6.82 -10.84
CA LEU A 115 26.99 -6.94 -9.62
C LEU A 115 27.48 -5.59 -9.08
N TYR A 116 27.76 -4.66 -9.97
CA TYR A 116 28.12 -3.30 -9.59
C TYR A 116 26.90 -2.59 -8.99
N ALA A 117 25.72 -2.66 -9.62
CA ALA A 117 24.50 -2.06 -9.13
C ALA A 117 24.03 -2.67 -7.79
N ASP A 118 24.18 -3.99 -7.62
CA ASP A 118 23.93 -4.66 -6.33
C ASP A 118 24.85 -4.13 -5.20
N LYS A 119 26.14 -3.95 -5.49
CA LYS A 119 27.10 -3.40 -4.52
C LYS A 119 26.78 -1.93 -4.19
N PHE A 120 26.39 -1.15 -5.19
CA PHE A 120 25.97 0.23 -4.99
C PHE A 120 24.73 0.29 -4.09
N ALA A 121 23.67 -0.47 -4.40
CA ALA A 121 22.44 -0.53 -3.63
C ALA A 121 22.70 -0.94 -2.16
N SER A 122 23.52 -1.97 -1.98
CA SER A 122 23.93 -2.45 -0.65
C SER A 122 24.66 -1.38 0.14
N ALA A 123 25.63 -0.67 -0.49
CA ALA A 123 26.41 0.38 0.15
C ALA A 123 25.60 1.66 0.42
N PHE A 124 24.67 1.98 -0.48
CA PHE A 124 23.78 3.13 -0.34
C PHE A 124 22.78 2.95 0.81
N LEU A 125 22.08 1.80 0.84
CA LEU A 125 21.07 1.51 1.87
C LEU A 125 21.69 1.15 3.23
N VAL A 126 22.88 0.51 3.23
CA VAL A 126 23.60 0.06 4.42
C VAL A 126 25.03 0.63 4.42
N PRO A 127 25.20 1.94 4.69
CA PRO A 127 26.53 2.57 4.70
C PRO A 127 27.45 1.96 5.76
N SER A 128 28.71 1.71 5.41
CA SER A 128 29.68 1.00 6.25
C SER A 128 29.87 1.64 7.63
N GLY A 129 29.95 2.99 7.69
CA GLY A 129 30.12 3.71 8.96
C GLY A 129 28.93 3.50 9.92
N MET A 130 27.69 3.65 9.43
CA MET A 130 26.49 3.43 10.24
C MET A 130 26.31 1.94 10.58
N LEU A 131 26.67 1.05 9.68
CA LEU A 131 26.65 -0.39 9.97
C LEU A 131 27.63 -0.73 11.11
N LYS A 132 28.83 -0.15 11.10
CA LYS A 132 29.82 -0.32 12.18
C LYS A 132 29.27 0.15 13.52
N GLU A 133 28.63 1.32 13.54
CA GLU A 133 27.97 1.86 14.72
C GLU A 133 26.90 0.92 15.26
N LYS A 134 25.97 0.49 14.41
CA LYS A 134 24.90 -0.44 14.80
C LYS A 134 25.42 -1.82 15.20
N LEU A 135 26.48 -2.28 14.56
CA LEU A 135 27.10 -3.55 14.91
C LEU A 135 27.74 -3.48 16.32
N SER A 136 28.34 -2.34 16.70
CA SER A 136 28.94 -2.17 18.02
C SER A 136 27.94 -2.24 19.19
N GLU A 137 26.66 -2.01 18.93
CA GLU A 137 25.58 -2.18 19.93
C GLU A 137 25.42 -3.65 20.36
N TYR A 138 25.79 -4.60 19.51
CA TYR A 138 25.54 -6.03 19.72
C TYR A 138 26.82 -6.88 19.75
N TYR A 139 27.94 -6.37 19.25
CA TYR A 139 29.21 -7.07 19.20
C TYR A 139 30.07 -6.77 20.43
N HIS A 140 30.25 -7.77 21.30
CA HIS A 140 31.05 -7.69 22.52
C HIS A 140 32.15 -8.76 22.55
N GLY A 141 32.84 -8.96 21.41
CA GLY A 141 33.90 -9.94 21.27
C GLY A 141 33.42 -11.36 20.91
N GLN A 142 32.13 -11.56 20.75
CA GLN A 142 31.51 -12.80 20.30
C GLN A 142 30.64 -12.58 19.08
N ALA A 143 30.46 -13.61 18.26
CA ALA A 143 29.59 -13.54 17.08
C ALA A 143 28.15 -13.11 17.46
N ILE A 144 27.60 -12.19 16.70
CA ILE A 144 26.24 -11.69 16.94
C ILE A 144 25.18 -12.72 16.56
N SER A 145 24.05 -12.70 17.25
CA SER A 145 22.92 -13.59 16.99
C SER A 145 22.17 -13.22 15.71
N ASN A 146 21.44 -14.17 15.11
CA ASN A 146 20.56 -13.90 13.99
C ASN A 146 19.47 -12.87 14.33
N ASP A 147 18.96 -12.85 15.56
CA ASP A 147 17.99 -11.83 15.99
C ASP A 147 18.59 -10.42 16.00
N ASN A 148 19.85 -10.28 16.36
CA ASN A 148 20.53 -9.00 16.31
C ASN A 148 20.81 -8.54 14.88
N ILE A 149 21.18 -9.47 13.99
CA ILE A 149 21.28 -9.19 12.54
C ILE A 149 19.92 -8.72 12.00
N LEU A 150 18.83 -9.36 12.43
CA LEU A 150 17.47 -8.97 12.04
C LEU A 150 17.13 -7.55 12.53
N ARG A 151 17.47 -7.19 13.77
CA ARG A 151 17.28 -5.83 14.30
C ARG A 151 18.05 -4.78 13.49
N ILE A 152 19.28 -5.10 13.11
CA ILE A 152 20.11 -4.23 12.25
C ILE A 152 19.47 -4.11 10.86
N ALA A 153 18.97 -5.21 10.30
CA ALA A 153 18.25 -5.21 9.01
C ALA A 153 17.00 -4.33 9.04
N GLU A 154 16.21 -4.40 10.13
CA GLU A 154 15.02 -3.55 10.32
C GLU A 154 15.42 -2.06 10.42
N PHE A 155 16.50 -1.73 11.13
CA PHE A 155 17.00 -0.35 11.21
C PHE A 155 17.34 0.24 9.83
N PHE A 156 17.90 -0.57 8.92
CA PHE A 156 18.22 -0.14 7.55
C PHE A 156 17.06 -0.34 6.55
N GLY A 157 15.97 -1.00 6.94
CA GLY A 157 14.84 -1.30 6.07
C GLY A 157 15.21 -2.21 4.89
N VAL A 158 16.12 -3.18 5.12
CA VAL A 158 16.57 -4.17 4.15
C VAL A 158 16.21 -5.59 4.62
N SER A 159 16.29 -6.57 3.71
CA SER A 159 16.06 -7.95 4.10
C SER A 159 17.17 -8.46 5.04
N PHE A 160 16.83 -9.43 5.89
CA PHE A 160 17.80 -10.11 6.74
C PHE A 160 19.00 -10.62 5.94
N GLU A 161 18.75 -11.22 4.79
CA GLU A 161 19.79 -11.76 3.91
C GLU A 161 20.72 -10.68 3.38
N ALA A 162 20.19 -9.54 2.91
CA ALA A 162 20.99 -8.42 2.46
C ALA A 162 21.88 -7.86 3.57
N CYS A 163 21.35 -7.73 4.78
CA CYS A 163 22.10 -7.30 5.95
C CYS A 163 23.21 -8.30 6.32
N LEU A 164 22.89 -9.59 6.36
CA LEU A 164 23.84 -10.66 6.67
C LEU A 164 25.03 -10.67 5.70
N TYR A 165 24.76 -10.59 4.39
CA TYR A 165 25.81 -10.55 3.38
C TYR A 165 26.64 -9.26 3.46
N ARG A 166 26.02 -8.13 3.80
CA ARG A 166 26.74 -6.87 3.99
C ARG A 166 27.65 -6.91 5.19
N ILE A 167 27.20 -7.48 6.32
CA ILE A 167 28.05 -7.69 7.50
C ILE A 167 29.20 -8.65 7.15
N GLY A 168 28.91 -9.77 6.47
CA GLY A 168 29.94 -10.74 6.08
C GLY A 168 30.97 -10.21 5.10
N ALA A 169 30.61 -9.22 4.27
CA ALA A 169 31.54 -8.59 3.35
C ALA A 169 32.47 -7.56 4.03
N LEU A 170 32.05 -6.90 5.12
CA LEU A 170 32.77 -5.81 5.76
C LEU A 170 33.31 -6.16 7.15
N TYR A 171 32.60 -7.03 7.89
CA TYR A 171 32.82 -7.32 9.30
C TYR A 171 32.60 -8.81 9.60
N ASP A 172 33.21 -9.68 8.80
CA ASP A 172 33.04 -11.15 8.89
C ASP A 172 33.40 -11.71 10.28
N PHE A 173 34.33 -11.06 11.00
CA PHE A 173 34.68 -11.40 12.38
C PHE A 173 33.50 -11.32 13.37
N ALA A 174 32.46 -10.57 13.03
CA ALA A 174 31.26 -10.44 13.86
C ALA A 174 30.25 -11.58 13.65
N LEU A 175 30.48 -12.43 12.66
CA LEU A 175 29.59 -13.54 12.32
C LEU A 175 30.18 -14.90 12.74
N PRO A 176 29.32 -15.92 13.00
CA PRO A 176 29.80 -17.29 13.20
C PRO A 176 30.53 -17.80 11.96
N LEU A 177 31.56 -18.64 12.11
CA LEU A 177 32.34 -19.20 11.01
C LEU A 177 31.48 -19.86 9.92
N ASN A 178 30.36 -20.46 10.31
CA ASN A 178 29.42 -21.13 9.41
C ASN A 178 28.09 -20.37 9.27
N TYR A 179 28.10 -19.04 9.32
CA TYR A 179 26.90 -18.21 9.31
C TYR A 179 25.94 -18.52 8.13
N ARG A 180 26.48 -18.91 6.97
CA ARG A 180 25.68 -19.28 5.78
C ARG A 180 24.84 -20.54 6.00
N GLU A 181 25.28 -21.48 6.83
CA GLU A 181 24.54 -22.67 7.17
C GLU A 181 23.54 -22.42 8.30
N SER A 182 23.92 -21.60 9.28
CA SER A 182 23.01 -21.20 10.36
C SER A 182 21.82 -20.40 9.84
N TYR A 183 22.04 -19.58 8.81
CA TYR A 183 21.00 -18.83 8.13
C TYR A 183 19.92 -19.74 7.50
N LYS A 184 20.29 -20.86 6.89
CA LYS A 184 19.32 -21.79 6.27
C LYS A 184 18.26 -22.32 7.23
N LYS A 185 18.56 -22.36 8.52
CA LYS A 185 17.67 -22.82 9.59
C LYS A 185 16.89 -21.67 10.25
N TYR A 186 17.25 -20.42 9.97
CA TYR A 186 16.59 -19.25 10.52
C TYR A 186 15.42 -18.83 9.63
N HIS A 187 14.29 -18.53 10.23
CA HIS A 187 13.07 -18.10 9.55
C HIS A 187 12.77 -16.61 9.81
N PRO A 188 13.41 -15.67 9.09
CA PRO A 188 13.31 -14.23 9.37
C PRO A 188 11.87 -13.73 9.41
N ALA A 189 11.01 -14.14 8.46
CA ALA A 189 9.62 -13.68 8.39
C ALA A 189 8.81 -14.05 9.64
N LYS A 190 8.98 -15.28 10.15
CA LYS A 190 8.34 -15.72 11.39
C LYS A 190 8.88 -14.92 12.57
N ARG A 191 10.20 -14.76 12.64
CA ARG A 191 10.85 -14.08 13.76
C ARG A 191 10.55 -12.59 13.80
N ARG A 192 10.45 -11.92 12.64
CA ARG A 192 9.99 -10.52 12.55
C ARG A 192 8.63 -10.36 13.24
N LYS A 193 7.68 -11.24 12.93
CA LYS A 193 6.34 -11.23 13.52
C LYS A 193 6.37 -11.43 15.04
N GLU A 194 7.17 -12.37 15.52
CA GLU A 194 7.34 -12.63 16.97
C GLU A 194 7.95 -11.44 17.71
N LEU A 195 8.84 -10.68 17.06
CA LEU A 195 9.49 -9.50 17.62
C LEU A 195 8.69 -8.20 17.41
N GLY A 196 7.51 -8.27 16.79
CA GLY A 196 6.64 -7.12 16.59
C GLY A 196 7.09 -6.15 15.49
N PHE A 197 7.98 -6.57 14.58
CA PHE A 197 8.37 -5.74 13.43
C PHE A 197 7.28 -5.70 12.37
N SER A 198 7.02 -4.51 11.83
CA SER A 198 6.07 -4.28 10.75
C SER A 198 6.70 -3.54 9.57
N ASP A 199 6.05 -3.64 8.41
CA ASP A 199 6.50 -2.95 7.19
C ASP A 199 5.90 -1.54 7.05
N ASN A 200 5.09 -1.10 8.02
CA ASN A 200 4.29 0.11 7.90
C ASN A 200 5.11 1.36 7.61
N SER A 201 6.24 1.58 8.31
CA SER A 201 7.11 2.72 8.06
C SER A 201 7.67 2.72 6.64
N LEU A 202 8.06 1.56 6.12
CA LEU A 202 8.60 1.41 4.77
C LEU A 202 7.52 1.60 3.69
N LEU A 203 6.28 1.18 3.97
CA LEU A 203 5.13 1.41 3.11
C LEU A 203 4.71 2.89 3.11
N TYR A 204 4.79 3.57 4.25
CA TYR A 204 4.59 5.02 4.30
C TYR A 204 5.63 5.78 3.50
N ASP A 205 6.90 5.42 3.62
CA ASP A 205 7.99 5.99 2.82
C ASP A 205 7.67 5.90 1.32
N LEU A 206 7.14 4.75 0.89
CA LEU A 206 6.72 4.51 -0.48
C LEU A 206 5.53 5.39 -0.88
N ILE A 207 4.47 5.40 -0.08
CA ILE A 207 3.23 6.12 -0.37
C ILE A 207 3.50 7.63 -0.38
N ASP A 208 4.29 8.16 0.55
CA ASP A 208 4.61 9.58 0.65
C ASP A 208 5.47 10.06 -0.54
N SER A 209 6.34 9.20 -1.05
CA SER A 209 7.21 9.52 -2.20
C SER A 209 6.50 9.38 -3.56
N TRP A 210 5.26 8.94 -3.59
CA TRP A 210 4.50 8.72 -4.82
C TRP A 210 3.70 10.00 -5.17
N PRO A 211 4.13 10.77 -6.18
CA PRO A 211 3.55 12.12 -6.40
C PRO A 211 2.07 12.08 -6.74
N ASP A 212 1.64 11.14 -7.58
CA ASP A 212 0.24 10.94 -7.92
C ASP A 212 -0.07 9.45 -8.11
N MET A 213 -0.82 8.87 -7.17
CA MET A 213 -1.20 7.46 -7.22
C MET A 213 -2.16 7.14 -8.37
N TRP A 214 -2.78 8.15 -8.95
CA TRP A 214 -3.76 8.01 -10.02
C TRP A 214 -3.21 8.37 -11.41
N SER A 215 -2.01 8.98 -11.52
CA SER A 215 -1.46 9.36 -12.81
C SER A 215 -1.29 8.14 -13.71
N GLY A 216 -1.79 8.24 -14.94
CA GLY A 216 -1.73 7.17 -15.94
C GLY A 216 -2.68 5.99 -15.72
N ILE A 217 -3.54 6.02 -14.69
CA ILE A 217 -4.63 5.06 -14.55
C ILE A 217 -5.83 5.55 -15.36
N SER A 218 -6.21 4.82 -16.41
CA SER A 218 -7.52 5.01 -17.02
C SER A 218 -8.59 4.59 -16.01
N MET A 219 -9.32 5.57 -15.45
CA MET A 219 -10.34 5.35 -14.43
C MET A 219 -11.41 4.36 -14.87
N ASN A 220 -11.74 4.30 -16.17
CA ASN A 220 -12.77 3.41 -16.67
C ASN A 220 -12.37 1.92 -16.63
N ASN A 221 -11.12 1.58 -16.91
CA ASN A 221 -10.66 0.19 -16.88
C ASN A 221 -10.23 -0.25 -15.48
N ALA A 222 -9.56 0.64 -14.74
CA ALA A 222 -9.17 0.37 -13.35
C ALA A 222 -10.40 0.25 -12.45
N SER A 223 -11.44 1.06 -12.64
CA SER A 223 -12.64 1.02 -11.83
C SER A 223 -13.41 -0.30 -12.00
N TYR A 224 -13.40 -0.89 -13.20
CA TYR A 224 -14.07 -2.17 -13.43
C TYR A 224 -13.40 -3.35 -12.70
N ALA A 225 -12.09 -3.52 -12.90
CA ALA A 225 -11.35 -4.59 -12.21
C ALA A 225 -11.34 -4.39 -10.69
N TYR A 226 -11.30 -3.13 -10.24
CA TYR A 226 -11.38 -2.77 -8.85
C TYR A 226 -12.76 -3.06 -8.26
N LYS A 227 -13.84 -2.64 -8.95
CA LYS A 227 -15.23 -2.78 -8.54
C LYS A 227 -15.59 -4.22 -8.20
N SER A 228 -15.26 -5.18 -9.07
CA SER A 228 -15.55 -6.60 -8.85
C SER A 228 -14.80 -7.17 -7.64
N ASN A 229 -13.52 -6.82 -7.46
CA ASN A 229 -12.73 -7.28 -6.32
C ASN A 229 -13.27 -6.74 -5.00
N PHE A 230 -13.67 -5.49 -4.97
CA PHE A 230 -14.19 -4.87 -3.76
C PHE A 230 -15.56 -5.48 -3.41
N ILE A 231 -16.51 -5.49 -4.31
CA ILE A 231 -17.86 -6.02 -4.06
C ILE A 231 -17.76 -7.47 -3.59
N PHE A 232 -16.94 -8.29 -4.25
CA PHE A 232 -16.72 -9.67 -3.86
C PHE A 232 -16.20 -9.79 -2.42
N ASN A 233 -15.08 -9.09 -2.10
CA ASN A 233 -14.48 -9.21 -0.77
C ASN A 233 -15.38 -8.61 0.31
N ASP A 234 -16.01 -7.48 0.04
CA ASP A 234 -16.87 -6.79 1.00
C ASP A 234 -18.14 -7.60 1.31
N SER A 235 -18.75 -8.21 0.30
CA SER A 235 -19.88 -9.13 0.46
C SER A 235 -19.50 -10.36 1.30
N ARG A 236 -18.30 -10.92 1.07
CA ARG A 236 -17.78 -12.05 1.86
C ARG A 236 -17.50 -11.67 3.33
N LEU A 237 -17.08 -10.44 3.59
CA LEU A 237 -16.94 -9.94 4.96
C LEU A 237 -18.28 -9.97 5.71
N GLU A 238 -19.38 -9.65 5.03
CA GLU A 238 -20.74 -9.63 5.57
C GLU A 238 -21.44 -11.00 5.46
N LYS A 239 -20.70 -12.06 5.12
CA LYS A 239 -21.21 -13.44 4.96
C LYS A 239 -22.22 -13.63 3.81
N VAL A 240 -22.25 -12.71 2.86
CA VAL A 240 -23.00 -12.92 1.62
C VAL A 240 -22.24 -13.93 0.77
N GLU A 241 -22.85 -15.08 0.52
CA GLU A 241 -22.23 -16.15 -0.26
C GLU A 241 -22.33 -15.84 -1.76
N SER A 242 -21.20 -15.70 -2.41
CA SER A 242 -21.08 -15.48 -3.85
C SER A 242 -19.74 -15.96 -4.35
N GLU A 243 -19.68 -16.38 -5.61
CA GLU A 243 -18.43 -16.71 -6.29
C GLU A 243 -17.89 -15.47 -7.01
N LYS A 244 -16.56 -15.34 -7.09
CA LYS A 244 -15.91 -14.17 -7.70
C LYS A 244 -16.29 -14.00 -9.17
N SER A 245 -16.43 -15.10 -9.92
CA SER A 245 -16.88 -15.10 -11.31
C SER A 245 -18.31 -14.58 -11.44
N GLN A 246 -19.23 -15.05 -10.58
CA GLN A 246 -20.62 -14.59 -10.58
C GLN A 246 -20.74 -13.08 -10.32
N VAL A 247 -19.97 -12.56 -9.34
CA VAL A 247 -19.93 -11.12 -9.07
C VAL A 247 -19.41 -10.35 -10.28
N ALA A 248 -18.36 -10.84 -10.95
CA ALA A 248 -17.81 -10.19 -12.14
C ALA A 248 -18.80 -10.22 -13.33
N ASP A 249 -19.49 -11.33 -13.53
CA ASP A 249 -20.50 -11.48 -14.57
C ASP A 249 -21.70 -10.55 -14.35
N MET A 250 -22.21 -10.47 -13.10
CA MET A 250 -23.27 -9.53 -12.72
C MET A 250 -22.87 -8.08 -12.96
N ILE A 251 -21.67 -7.68 -12.53
CA ILE A 251 -21.17 -6.30 -12.72
C ILE A 251 -21.01 -6.00 -14.21
N THR A 252 -20.62 -6.99 -15.02
CA THR A 252 -20.53 -6.85 -16.48
C THR A 252 -21.91 -6.61 -17.08
N ASP A 253 -22.90 -7.40 -16.68
CA ASP A 253 -24.29 -7.27 -17.13
C ASP A 253 -24.88 -5.91 -16.73
N LEU A 254 -24.75 -5.51 -15.46
CA LEU A 254 -25.22 -4.21 -14.97
C LEU A 254 -24.59 -3.05 -15.75
N ARG A 255 -23.32 -3.17 -16.15
CA ARG A 255 -22.65 -2.14 -16.97
C ARG A 255 -23.16 -2.09 -18.41
N ILE A 256 -23.44 -3.26 -19.02
CA ILE A 256 -23.87 -3.34 -20.42
C ILE A 256 -25.32 -2.96 -20.55
N ASN A 257 -26.18 -3.51 -19.72
CA ASN A 257 -27.64 -3.41 -19.82
C ASN A 257 -28.24 -2.27 -18.98
N GLY A 258 -27.44 -1.69 -18.04
CA GLY A 258 -27.88 -0.59 -17.19
C GLY A 258 -29.22 -0.90 -16.51
N SER A 259 -30.17 0.03 -16.58
CA SER A 259 -31.54 -0.12 -16.02
C SER A 259 -32.35 -1.31 -16.58
N ASP A 260 -31.93 -1.85 -17.72
CA ASP A 260 -32.64 -2.98 -18.37
C ASP A 260 -32.12 -4.34 -17.85
N SER A 261 -31.08 -4.36 -17.04
CA SER A 261 -30.56 -5.57 -16.41
C SER A 261 -31.64 -6.26 -15.57
N GLU A 262 -31.79 -7.57 -15.72
CA GLU A 262 -32.68 -8.38 -14.88
C GLU A 262 -32.24 -8.42 -13.40
N PHE A 263 -30.96 -8.21 -13.13
CA PHE A 263 -30.43 -8.17 -11.76
C PHE A 263 -30.95 -7.00 -10.93
N TYR A 264 -31.29 -5.87 -11.56
CA TYR A 264 -31.97 -4.77 -10.87
C TYR A 264 -33.43 -5.06 -10.50
N ARG A 265 -34.03 -6.09 -11.08
CA ARG A 265 -35.41 -6.51 -10.77
C ARG A 265 -35.45 -7.62 -9.71
N CYS A 266 -34.32 -8.24 -9.42
CA CYS A 266 -34.20 -9.29 -8.41
C CYS A 266 -34.05 -8.71 -7.03
N THR A 267 -34.94 -9.05 -6.09
CA THR A 267 -34.87 -8.62 -4.69
C THR A 267 -34.33 -9.68 -3.75
N GLU A 268 -33.84 -10.79 -4.29
CA GLU A 268 -33.27 -11.88 -3.51
C GLU A 268 -31.79 -11.64 -3.27
N SER A 269 -31.34 -11.84 -2.01
CA SER A 269 -29.93 -11.91 -1.68
C SER A 269 -29.32 -13.21 -2.25
N PRO A 270 -28.09 -13.21 -2.81
CA PRO A 270 -27.13 -12.10 -2.79
C PRO A 270 -27.26 -11.09 -3.96
N ILE A 271 -28.18 -11.27 -4.88
CA ILE A 271 -28.26 -10.49 -6.14
C ILE A 271 -28.51 -9.00 -5.85
N CYS A 272 -29.56 -8.69 -5.08
CA CYS A 272 -29.86 -7.30 -4.73
C CYS A 272 -28.74 -6.62 -3.90
N ASP A 273 -28.05 -7.38 -3.07
CA ASP A 273 -26.89 -6.87 -2.31
C ASP A 273 -25.74 -6.48 -3.23
N ILE A 274 -25.44 -7.29 -4.26
CA ILE A 274 -24.39 -7.01 -5.24
C ILE A 274 -24.79 -5.84 -6.13
N ALA A 275 -26.05 -5.76 -6.57
CA ALA A 275 -26.57 -4.67 -7.39
C ALA A 275 -26.49 -3.33 -6.63
N GLY A 276 -26.99 -3.28 -5.40
CA GLY A 276 -26.90 -2.10 -4.55
C GLY A 276 -25.46 -1.69 -4.27
N HIS A 277 -24.58 -2.65 -4.03
CA HIS A 277 -23.14 -2.38 -3.87
C HIS A 277 -22.50 -1.82 -5.15
N SER A 278 -22.91 -2.32 -6.32
CA SER A 278 -22.47 -1.79 -7.61
C SER A 278 -22.79 -0.30 -7.74
N ASP A 279 -24.01 0.09 -7.40
CA ASP A 279 -24.45 1.48 -7.47
C ASP A 279 -23.75 2.37 -6.43
N VAL A 280 -23.47 1.85 -5.23
CA VAL A 280 -22.64 2.54 -4.24
C VAL A 280 -21.26 2.90 -4.81
N TYR A 281 -20.68 1.97 -5.57
CA TYR A 281 -19.38 2.21 -6.20
C TYR A 281 -19.44 3.29 -7.27
N ASP A 282 -20.45 3.23 -8.14
CA ASP A 282 -20.63 4.24 -9.18
C ASP A 282 -20.84 5.64 -8.56
N TYR A 283 -21.56 5.69 -7.46
CA TYR A 283 -21.72 6.93 -6.69
C TYR A 283 -20.43 7.41 -6.05
N VAL A 284 -19.77 6.58 -5.24
CA VAL A 284 -18.61 6.97 -4.41
C VAL A 284 -17.41 7.37 -5.26
N PHE A 285 -17.21 6.72 -6.41
CA PHE A 285 -16.05 6.96 -7.28
C PHE A 285 -16.32 7.87 -8.47
N SER A 286 -17.52 8.45 -8.56
CA SER A 286 -17.80 9.45 -9.61
C SER A 286 -16.92 10.69 -9.45
N ASP A 287 -16.58 11.32 -10.58
CA ASP A 287 -15.79 12.56 -10.59
C ASP A 287 -16.53 13.68 -9.83
N GLU A 288 -17.87 13.69 -9.90
CA GLU A 288 -18.68 14.61 -9.13
C GLU A 288 -18.43 14.50 -7.63
N GLN A 289 -18.46 13.26 -7.10
CA GLN A 289 -18.28 13.05 -5.66
C GLN A 289 -16.86 13.32 -5.18
N ARG A 290 -15.85 13.18 -6.03
CA ARG A 290 -14.47 13.56 -5.69
C ARG A 290 -14.30 15.08 -5.52
N ASN A 291 -15.03 15.85 -6.30
CA ASN A 291 -14.94 17.32 -6.28
C ASN A 291 -15.85 17.97 -5.23
N ASN A 292 -16.91 17.30 -4.80
CA ASN A 292 -17.83 17.81 -3.80
C ASN A 292 -17.25 17.78 -2.38
N PRO A 293 -17.63 18.74 -1.51
CA PRO A 293 -17.31 18.64 -0.07
C PRO A 293 -17.81 17.32 0.50
N ILE A 294 -17.05 16.76 1.43
CA ILE A 294 -17.40 15.51 2.09
C ILE A 294 -18.06 15.78 3.45
N SER A 295 -19.04 14.95 3.81
CA SER A 295 -19.75 15.01 5.07
C SER A 295 -20.02 13.62 5.60
N VAL A 296 -20.04 13.42 6.93
CA VAL A 296 -20.45 12.15 7.53
C VAL A 296 -21.87 11.77 7.11
N TYR A 297 -22.70 12.75 6.80
CA TYR A 297 -24.08 12.53 6.33
C TYR A 297 -24.18 11.93 4.93
N ASP A 298 -23.08 11.88 4.16
CA ASP A 298 -23.01 11.10 2.92
C ASP A 298 -23.25 9.61 3.18
N THR A 299 -23.00 9.13 4.38
CA THR A 299 -23.27 7.75 4.80
C THR A 299 -24.76 7.38 4.69
N PHE A 300 -25.65 8.33 4.92
CA PHE A 300 -27.10 8.11 4.73
C PHE A 300 -27.46 7.85 3.27
N ARG A 301 -26.83 8.61 2.36
CA ARG A 301 -27.02 8.42 0.93
C ARG A 301 -26.40 7.10 0.46
N ILE A 302 -25.19 6.78 0.93
CA ILE A 302 -24.51 5.52 0.64
C ILE A 302 -25.38 4.33 1.09
N ASN A 303 -25.86 4.37 2.34
CA ASN A 303 -26.73 3.31 2.87
C ASN A 303 -28.06 3.20 2.11
N ARG A 304 -28.67 4.32 1.71
CA ARG A 304 -29.89 4.31 0.88
C ARG A 304 -29.65 3.67 -0.48
N ILE A 305 -28.54 3.97 -1.15
CA ILE A 305 -28.16 3.37 -2.43
C ILE A 305 -27.91 1.88 -2.25
N LEU A 306 -27.22 1.47 -1.17
CA LEU A 306 -26.93 0.08 -0.87
C LEU A 306 -28.21 -0.80 -0.83
N PHE A 307 -29.30 -0.26 -0.30
CA PHE A 307 -30.56 -0.96 -0.16
C PHE A 307 -31.59 -0.68 -1.28
N SER A 308 -31.23 0.10 -2.31
CA SER A 308 -32.16 0.54 -3.36
C SER A 308 -32.82 -0.61 -4.13
N HIS A 309 -32.14 -1.76 -4.25
CA HIS A 309 -32.63 -2.96 -4.94
C HIS A 309 -33.14 -4.06 -3.97
N SER A 310 -33.09 -3.78 -2.66
CA SER A 310 -33.61 -4.73 -1.69
C SER A 310 -35.14 -4.79 -1.71
N ARG A 311 -35.71 -5.85 -1.11
CA ARG A 311 -37.17 -5.99 -0.94
C ARG A 311 -37.80 -4.81 -0.20
N TYR A 312 -37.04 -4.14 0.65
CA TYR A 312 -37.49 -3.00 1.48
C TYR A 312 -36.55 -1.80 1.30
N PRO A 313 -36.56 -1.12 0.14
CA PRO A 313 -35.61 -0.04 -0.17
C PRO A 313 -35.75 1.16 0.78
N ASP A 314 -36.93 1.40 1.31
CA ASP A 314 -37.21 2.48 2.28
C ASP A 314 -36.51 2.30 3.65
N PHE A 315 -35.94 1.14 3.88
CA PHE A 315 -35.16 0.84 5.08
C PHE A 315 -33.78 1.52 5.04
N GLY A 316 -33.22 1.67 3.85
CA GLY A 316 -31.90 2.30 3.66
C GLY A 316 -31.90 3.79 3.96
N GLY A 317 -30.79 4.28 4.51
CA GLY A 317 -30.55 5.69 4.79
C GLY A 317 -31.36 6.26 5.95
N LYS A 318 -31.78 5.42 6.90
CA LYS A 318 -32.46 5.82 8.13
C LYS A 318 -31.67 5.30 9.35
N THR A 319 -31.59 6.10 10.40
CA THR A 319 -31.00 5.63 11.66
C THR A 319 -31.84 4.51 12.27
N ARG A 320 -31.17 3.59 12.96
CA ARG A 320 -31.86 2.60 13.77
C ARG A 320 -32.63 3.26 14.91
N ASN A 321 -33.68 2.63 15.31
CA ASN A 321 -34.60 3.10 16.38
C ASN A 321 -34.55 2.21 17.63
N CYS A 322 -33.54 1.36 17.74
CA CYS A 322 -33.30 0.48 18.88
C CYS A 322 -31.81 0.20 19.02
N ASN A 323 -31.40 -0.22 20.20
CA ASN A 323 -30.03 -0.65 20.45
C ASN A 323 -29.76 -2.00 19.79
N THR A 324 -28.59 -2.15 19.21
CA THR A 324 -28.16 -3.35 18.49
C THR A 324 -26.82 -3.83 19.03
N MET A 325 -26.59 -5.12 18.94
CA MET A 325 -25.30 -5.73 19.25
C MET A 325 -24.63 -6.15 17.95
N VAL A 326 -23.36 -5.78 17.77
CA VAL A 326 -22.57 -6.22 16.63
C VAL A 326 -22.00 -7.61 16.92
N LEU A 327 -22.36 -8.58 16.11
CA LEU A 327 -21.93 -9.97 16.30
C LEU A 327 -20.40 -10.09 16.20
N GLY A 328 -19.75 -10.48 17.30
CA GLY A 328 -18.29 -10.62 17.36
C GLY A 328 -17.55 -9.36 17.81
N ALA A 329 -18.22 -8.23 17.98
CA ALA A 329 -17.64 -7.05 18.61
C ALA A 329 -17.60 -7.23 20.14
N LYS A 330 -16.62 -6.60 20.77
CA LYS A 330 -16.44 -6.58 22.24
C LYS A 330 -16.83 -5.23 22.84
N PHE A 331 -17.55 -4.41 22.10
CA PHE A 331 -18.05 -3.11 22.52
C PHE A 331 -19.58 -3.06 22.37
N GLU A 332 -20.20 -2.17 23.13
CA GLU A 332 -21.59 -1.81 22.96
C GLU A 332 -21.68 -0.66 21.96
N THR A 333 -22.63 -0.76 21.01
CA THR A 333 -22.88 0.34 20.07
C THR A 333 -23.45 1.53 20.84
N VAL A 334 -23.25 2.73 20.29
CA VAL A 334 -23.83 3.97 20.84
C VAL A 334 -25.35 3.80 21.04
N ASP A 335 -25.91 4.35 22.13
CA ASP A 335 -27.36 4.37 22.32
C ASP A 335 -28.05 5.04 21.12
N TYR A 336 -29.17 4.46 20.68
CA TYR A 336 -29.80 4.94 19.45
C TYR A 336 -30.32 6.39 19.57
N HIS A 337 -30.58 6.91 20.77
CA HIS A 337 -30.93 8.31 20.97
C HIS A 337 -29.74 9.27 20.78
N GLU A 338 -28.52 8.79 20.97
CA GLU A 338 -27.29 9.60 20.89
C GLU A 338 -26.63 9.53 19.49
N ILE A 339 -27.19 8.75 18.57
CA ILE A 339 -26.59 8.56 17.21
C ILE A 339 -26.36 9.89 16.53
N MET A 340 -27.33 10.78 16.52
CA MET A 340 -27.22 12.05 15.80
C MET A 340 -26.21 12.99 16.42
N ASP A 341 -26.09 13.03 17.74
CA ASP A 341 -25.10 13.84 18.46
C ASP A 341 -23.69 13.30 18.17
N CYS A 342 -23.50 11.97 18.23
CA CYS A 342 -22.23 11.34 17.88
C CYS A 342 -21.83 11.54 16.40
N LEU A 343 -22.80 11.55 15.47
CA LEU A 343 -22.54 11.86 14.07
C LEU A 343 -22.18 13.33 13.88
N GLN A 344 -22.78 14.25 14.64
CA GLN A 344 -22.44 15.66 14.61
C GLN A 344 -21.01 15.91 15.12
N ASP A 345 -20.60 15.22 16.18
CA ASP A 345 -19.22 15.27 16.65
C ASP A 345 -18.25 14.71 15.60
N LEU A 346 -18.60 13.60 14.95
CA LEU A 346 -17.79 13.01 13.90
C LEU A 346 -17.70 13.91 12.65
N GLU A 347 -18.76 14.66 12.35
CA GLU A 347 -18.76 15.64 11.23
C GLU A 347 -17.70 16.72 11.43
N VAL A 348 -17.42 17.14 12.66
CA VAL A 348 -16.34 18.10 12.93
C VAL A 348 -15.00 17.55 12.42
N HIS A 349 -14.68 16.29 12.77
CA HIS A 349 -13.45 15.65 12.31
C HIS A 349 -13.39 15.47 10.79
N VAL A 350 -14.52 15.14 10.15
CA VAL A 350 -14.60 15.01 8.68
C VAL A 350 -14.35 16.36 8.01
N LYS A 351 -14.93 17.44 8.53
CA LYS A 351 -14.74 18.80 7.97
C LYS A 351 -13.34 19.33 8.19
N GLU A 352 -12.75 19.08 9.35
CA GLU A 352 -11.35 19.44 9.62
C GLU A 352 -10.41 18.74 8.66
N LEU A 353 -10.59 17.42 8.46
CA LEU A 353 -9.80 16.66 7.51
C LEU A 353 -9.94 17.20 6.08
N ASP A 354 -11.16 17.46 5.62
CA ASP A 354 -11.40 17.98 4.27
C ASP A 354 -10.75 19.37 4.05
N LYS A 355 -10.74 20.21 5.08
CA LYS A 355 -10.11 21.54 5.03
C LYS A 355 -8.59 21.49 5.01
N GLU A 356 -8.01 20.53 5.76
CA GLU A 356 -6.58 20.49 6.02
C GLU A 356 -5.81 19.46 5.17
N CYS A 357 -6.52 18.59 4.44
CA CYS A 357 -5.95 17.45 3.70
C CYS A 357 -4.78 17.83 2.78
N LYS A 358 -4.82 19.02 2.13
CA LYS A 358 -3.76 19.47 1.23
C LYS A 358 -2.44 19.82 1.94
N LYS A 359 -2.47 20.01 3.27
CA LYS A 359 -1.29 20.38 4.07
C LYS A 359 -0.73 19.18 4.84
N MET A 360 -1.48 18.08 4.90
CA MET A 360 -1.11 16.88 5.63
C MET A 360 -0.21 15.99 4.80
N CYS A 361 0.74 15.30 5.45
CA CYS A 361 1.39 14.14 4.84
C CYS A 361 0.40 12.97 4.73
N ARG A 362 0.68 12.02 3.86
CA ARG A 362 -0.24 10.89 3.62
C ARG A 362 -0.41 9.99 4.84
N ARG A 363 0.61 9.89 5.67
CA ARG A 363 0.51 9.19 6.95
C ARG A 363 -0.58 9.79 7.83
N GLU A 364 -0.59 11.11 7.99
CA GLU A 364 -1.60 11.79 8.80
C GLU A 364 -3.00 11.66 8.18
N LEU A 365 -3.11 11.75 6.86
CA LEU A 365 -4.36 11.48 6.14
C LEU A 365 -4.91 10.09 6.43
N VAL A 366 -4.08 9.05 6.31
CA VAL A 366 -4.50 7.66 6.57
C VAL A 366 -4.87 7.47 8.03
N HIS A 367 -4.13 8.06 8.97
CA HIS A 367 -4.47 8.02 10.40
C HIS A 367 -5.86 8.64 10.67
N ARG A 368 -6.12 9.83 10.15
CA ARG A 368 -7.43 10.51 10.30
C ARG A 368 -8.57 9.72 9.65
N VAL A 369 -8.34 9.14 8.47
CA VAL A 369 -9.33 8.28 7.81
C VAL A 369 -9.59 7.01 8.64
N ALA A 370 -8.57 6.38 9.20
CA ALA A 370 -8.70 5.23 10.09
C ALA A 370 -9.53 5.56 11.35
N PHE A 371 -9.25 6.71 11.95
CA PHE A 371 -10.01 7.21 13.11
C PHE A 371 -11.50 7.43 12.77
N ILE A 372 -11.79 8.13 11.67
CA ILE A 372 -13.18 8.40 11.24
C ILE A 372 -13.90 7.08 10.92
N HIS A 373 -13.22 6.16 10.24
CA HIS A 373 -13.77 4.84 9.93
C HIS A 373 -14.11 4.08 11.21
N HIS A 374 -13.19 4.00 12.18
CA HIS A 374 -13.41 3.34 13.46
C HIS A 374 -14.58 3.97 14.23
N ARG A 375 -14.63 5.30 14.35
CA ARG A 375 -15.73 5.98 15.04
C ARG A 375 -17.09 5.71 14.39
N LEU A 376 -17.16 5.69 13.06
CA LEU A 376 -18.38 5.37 12.35
C LEU A 376 -18.84 3.92 12.61
N THR A 377 -17.91 2.97 12.72
CA THR A 377 -18.24 1.58 13.07
C THR A 377 -18.76 1.45 14.51
N GLN A 378 -18.27 2.26 15.46
CA GLN A 378 -18.76 2.31 16.84
C GLN A 378 -20.15 2.94 16.95
N ILE A 379 -20.40 4.05 16.24
CA ILE A 379 -21.72 4.71 16.23
C ILE A 379 -22.77 3.75 15.70
N HIS A 380 -22.42 2.99 14.64
CA HIS A 380 -23.28 1.97 14.05
C HIS A 380 -24.68 2.51 13.72
N PRO A 381 -24.81 3.57 12.91
CA PRO A 381 -26.02 4.39 12.86
C PRO A 381 -27.24 3.70 12.23
N PHE A 382 -27.04 2.68 11.40
CA PHE A 382 -28.10 2.05 10.61
C PHE A 382 -28.54 0.73 11.22
N ALA A 383 -29.74 0.28 10.89
CA ALA A 383 -30.21 -1.03 11.33
C ALA A 383 -29.47 -2.18 10.63
N ASP A 384 -29.01 -1.97 9.38
CA ASP A 384 -28.17 -2.90 8.63
C ASP A 384 -27.24 -2.17 7.67
N GLY A 385 -26.23 -2.89 7.12
CA GLY A 385 -25.29 -2.37 6.14
C GLY A 385 -24.22 -1.40 6.71
N ASN A 386 -24.07 -1.31 8.02
CA ASN A 386 -23.09 -0.40 8.63
C ASN A 386 -21.67 -0.68 8.21
N GLY A 387 -21.24 -1.94 8.14
CA GLY A 387 -19.91 -2.32 7.69
C GLY A 387 -19.66 -1.89 6.25
N ARG A 388 -20.56 -2.23 5.31
CA ARG A 388 -20.49 -1.85 3.90
C ARG A 388 -20.50 -0.34 3.72
N THR A 389 -21.39 0.36 4.41
CA THR A 389 -21.50 1.82 4.37
C THR A 389 -20.23 2.51 4.88
N SER A 390 -19.69 2.07 6.02
CA SER A 390 -18.48 2.67 6.61
C SER A 390 -17.24 2.47 5.76
N ARG A 391 -17.08 1.28 5.14
CA ARG A 391 -15.98 1.01 4.20
C ARG A 391 -16.13 1.79 2.89
N ALA A 392 -17.34 1.95 2.37
CA ALA A 392 -17.61 2.79 1.20
C ALA A 392 -17.31 4.27 1.49
N PHE A 393 -17.69 4.77 2.66
CA PHE A 393 -17.39 6.15 3.08
C PHE A 393 -15.88 6.36 3.29
N MET A 394 -15.18 5.41 3.89
CA MET A 394 -13.72 5.42 3.98
C MET A 394 -13.07 5.52 2.60
N ASN A 395 -13.53 4.73 1.63
CA ASN A 395 -13.03 4.78 0.27
C ASN A 395 -13.33 6.11 -0.44
N LYS A 396 -14.51 6.72 -0.18
CA LYS A 396 -14.81 8.08 -0.65
C LYS A 396 -13.78 9.08 -0.14
N GLN A 397 -13.37 8.98 1.14
CA GLN A 397 -12.32 9.85 1.70
C GLN A 397 -10.96 9.59 1.04
N LEU A 398 -10.52 8.32 0.97
CA LEU A 398 -9.23 7.97 0.38
C LEU A 398 -9.10 8.51 -1.05
N THR A 399 -10.10 8.28 -1.90
CA THR A 399 -10.07 8.75 -3.30
C THR A 399 -10.12 10.26 -3.43
N LYS A 400 -10.92 10.93 -2.60
CA LYS A 400 -10.97 12.40 -2.57
C LYS A 400 -9.62 13.02 -2.23
N TYR A 401 -8.86 12.39 -1.34
CA TYR A 401 -7.56 12.87 -0.87
C TYR A 401 -6.38 12.33 -1.70
N GLY A 402 -6.65 11.76 -2.88
CA GLY A 402 -5.61 11.31 -3.81
C GLY A 402 -4.93 10.01 -3.43
N LEU A 403 -5.55 9.22 -2.53
CA LEU A 403 -5.09 7.88 -2.17
C LEU A 403 -5.87 6.81 -2.92
N CYS A 404 -5.25 5.64 -3.14
CA CYS A 404 -5.95 4.50 -3.69
C CYS A 404 -7.05 4.01 -2.74
N PRO A 405 -8.23 3.70 -3.27
CA PRO A 405 -9.25 3.01 -2.49
C PRO A 405 -8.78 1.60 -2.13
N ILE A 406 -9.39 1.03 -1.10
CA ILE A 406 -8.98 -0.28 -0.57
C ILE A 406 -10.15 -1.26 -0.50
N PHE A 407 -9.83 -2.53 -0.47
CA PHE A 407 -10.71 -3.59 -0.01
C PHE A 407 -9.97 -4.50 0.97
N ILE A 408 -10.70 -4.99 1.96
CA ILE A 408 -10.19 -5.96 2.94
C ILE A 408 -10.39 -7.35 2.36
N LYS A 409 -9.32 -8.12 2.15
CA LYS A 409 -9.43 -9.51 1.70
C LYS A 409 -10.07 -10.38 2.77
N ILE A 410 -10.76 -11.44 2.36
CA ILE A 410 -11.39 -12.36 3.30
C ILE A 410 -10.36 -13.01 4.25
N GLU A 411 -9.14 -13.25 3.77
CA GLU A 411 -8.04 -13.78 4.57
C GLU A 411 -7.57 -12.80 5.65
N GLU A 412 -7.77 -11.50 5.45
CA GLU A 412 -7.42 -10.41 6.37
C GLU A 412 -8.57 -10.09 7.35
N LYS A 413 -9.74 -10.70 7.17
CA LYS A 413 -10.96 -10.45 7.98
C LYS A 413 -10.65 -10.48 9.47
N LYS A 414 -9.96 -11.51 9.93
CA LYS A 414 -9.64 -11.68 11.35
C LYS A 414 -8.79 -10.52 11.88
N GLN A 415 -7.73 -10.15 11.14
CA GLN A 415 -6.85 -9.05 11.54
C GLN A 415 -7.58 -7.70 11.56
N TYR A 416 -8.43 -7.46 10.56
CA TYR A 416 -9.23 -6.24 10.49
C TYR A 416 -10.18 -6.08 11.68
N PHE A 417 -10.91 -7.14 12.06
CA PHE A 417 -11.78 -7.08 13.22
C PHE A 417 -11.02 -7.04 14.56
N GLU A 418 -9.84 -7.67 14.63
CA GLU A 418 -8.95 -7.57 15.80
C GLU A 418 -8.43 -6.13 15.97
N ALA A 419 -8.07 -5.45 14.87
CA ALA A 419 -7.65 -4.06 14.89
C ALA A 419 -8.78 -3.10 15.33
N LEU A 420 -10.01 -3.29 14.84
CA LEU A 420 -11.18 -2.54 15.31
C LEU A 420 -11.44 -2.77 16.80
N ASN A 421 -11.44 -4.03 17.25
CA ASN A 421 -11.62 -4.36 18.67
C ASN A 421 -10.49 -3.82 19.57
N LEU A 422 -9.27 -3.67 19.06
CA LEU A 422 -8.18 -3.04 19.80
C LEU A 422 -8.41 -1.54 19.93
N ALA A 423 -8.79 -0.89 18.82
CA ALA A 423 -9.13 0.53 18.82
C ALA A 423 -10.33 0.86 19.73
N ASP A 424 -11.33 -0.03 19.80
CA ASP A 424 -12.45 0.09 20.74
C ASP A 424 -12.00 0.14 22.20
N LYS A 425 -10.97 -0.62 22.55
CA LYS A 425 -10.48 -0.72 23.93
C LYS A 425 -9.51 0.38 24.33
N THR A 426 -8.71 0.82 23.37
CA THR A 426 -7.53 1.67 23.66
C THR A 426 -7.68 3.08 23.11
N GLY A 427 -8.60 3.29 22.15
CA GLY A 427 -8.66 4.51 21.34
C GLY A 427 -7.54 4.61 20.28
N ASP A 428 -6.62 3.64 20.22
CA ASP A 428 -5.49 3.64 19.30
C ASP A 428 -5.84 2.90 18.00
N VAL A 429 -5.83 3.61 16.89
CA VAL A 429 -6.15 3.09 15.55
C VAL A 429 -4.93 2.61 14.77
N SER A 430 -3.74 2.54 15.37
CA SER A 430 -2.48 2.24 14.67
C SER A 430 -2.49 0.90 13.94
N GLU A 431 -3.11 -0.14 14.51
CA GLU A 431 -3.23 -1.45 13.83
C GLU A 431 -4.19 -1.39 12.64
N LEU A 432 -5.27 -0.63 12.75
CA LEU A 432 -6.19 -0.38 11.64
C LEU A 432 -5.50 0.43 10.55
N GLU A 433 -4.79 1.49 10.92
CA GLU A 433 -3.96 2.29 10.03
C GLU A 433 -2.96 1.42 9.23
N ALA A 434 -2.30 0.48 9.89
CA ALA A 434 -1.39 -0.47 9.28
C ALA A 434 -2.04 -1.29 8.16
N ILE A 435 -3.26 -1.79 8.41
CA ILE A 435 -4.04 -2.54 7.43
C ILE A 435 -4.42 -1.65 6.24
N LEU A 436 -4.81 -0.41 6.49
CA LEU A 436 -5.16 0.55 5.44
C LEU A 436 -3.96 0.84 4.54
N VAL A 437 -2.80 1.14 5.10
CA VAL A 437 -1.55 1.40 4.35
C VAL A 437 -1.15 0.23 3.47
N ALA A 438 -1.13 -0.98 4.03
CA ALA A 438 -0.84 -2.19 3.27
C ALA A 438 -1.85 -2.42 2.14
N SER A 439 -3.13 -2.12 2.39
CA SER A 439 -4.20 -2.28 1.40
C SER A 439 -4.14 -1.22 0.30
N ILE A 440 -3.79 0.04 0.62
CA ILE A 440 -3.57 1.11 -0.37
C ILE A 440 -2.47 0.69 -1.35
N TYR A 441 -1.32 0.26 -0.84
CA TYR A 441 -0.22 -0.22 -1.68
C TYR A 441 -0.64 -1.41 -2.55
N ARG A 442 -1.25 -2.43 -1.95
CA ARG A 442 -1.71 -3.63 -2.65
C ARG A 442 -2.69 -3.32 -3.77
N THR A 443 -3.71 -2.51 -3.49
CA THR A 443 -4.73 -2.16 -4.47
C THR A 443 -4.13 -1.42 -5.65
N HIS A 444 -3.23 -0.47 -5.39
CA HIS A 444 -2.53 0.24 -6.44
C HIS A 444 -1.72 -0.73 -7.32
N ALA A 445 -0.94 -1.61 -6.71
CA ALA A 445 -0.15 -2.60 -7.43
C ALA A 445 -1.02 -3.56 -8.27
N GLU A 446 -2.18 -4.00 -7.74
CA GLU A 446 -3.11 -4.88 -8.45
C GLU A 446 -3.80 -4.17 -9.64
N ILE A 447 -4.19 -2.91 -9.49
CA ILE A 447 -4.80 -2.11 -10.56
C ILE A 447 -3.82 -1.97 -11.74
N TYR A 448 -2.58 -1.59 -11.48
CA TYR A 448 -1.58 -1.44 -12.54
C TYR A 448 -1.25 -2.75 -13.24
N THR A 449 -1.19 -3.87 -12.49
CA THR A 449 -0.90 -5.18 -13.11
C THR A 449 -2.03 -5.67 -14.00
N ASN A 450 -3.28 -5.42 -13.65
CA ASN A 450 -4.44 -5.85 -14.43
C ASN A 450 -4.65 -5.00 -15.69
N GLY A 451 -4.54 -3.68 -15.60
CA GLY A 451 -4.67 -2.78 -16.74
C GLY A 451 -3.62 -3.01 -17.85
N TRP A 452 -2.45 -3.57 -17.51
CA TRP A 452 -1.44 -3.97 -18.48
C TRP A 452 -1.83 -5.22 -19.28
N LYS A 453 -2.47 -6.21 -18.66
CA LYS A 453 -2.93 -7.43 -19.33
C LYS A 453 -4.01 -7.14 -20.39
N GLU A 454 -4.92 -6.23 -20.11
CA GLU A 454 -5.99 -5.84 -21.04
C GLU A 454 -5.41 -5.14 -22.30
N LYS A 455 -4.41 -4.28 -22.18
CA LYS A 455 -3.76 -3.64 -23.34
C LYS A 455 -3.03 -4.63 -24.25
N LYS A 456 -2.48 -5.73 -23.71
CA LYS A 456 -1.85 -6.78 -24.51
C LYS A 456 -2.88 -7.56 -25.33
N ASN A 457 -4.06 -7.82 -24.79
CA ASN A 457 -5.14 -8.51 -25.50
C ASN A 457 -5.81 -7.62 -26.55
N ALA A 458 -5.88 -6.30 -26.36
CA ALA A 458 -6.44 -5.35 -27.32
C ALA A 458 -5.56 -5.08 -28.55
N ARG A 459 -4.28 -5.49 -28.54
CA ARG A 459 -3.37 -5.36 -29.71
C ARG A 459 -3.37 -6.58 -30.64
N HIS A 460 -4.19 -7.59 -30.34
CA HIS A 460 -4.35 -8.79 -31.16
C HIS A 460 -5.76 -8.95 -31.77
N PHE A 461 -6.50 -7.82 -31.89
CA PHE A 461 -7.70 -7.74 -32.71
C PHE A 461 -7.59 -6.65 -33.75
#